data_9f91bce83d705d3e90221524ec62b3a1
#
_entry.id   9f91bce83d705d3e90221524ec62b3a1
#
_cell.length_a   1.000
_cell.length_b   1.000
_cell.length_c   1.000
_cell.angle_alpha   90.00
_cell.angle_beta   90.00
_cell.angle_gamma   90.00
#
_symmetry.space_group_name_H-M   'P 1'
#
loop_
_entity.id
_entity.type
_entity.pdbx_description
1 polymer ?
#
loop_
_entity_poly.entity_id
_entity_poly.type
_entity_poly.pdbx_seq_one_letter_code
_entity_poly.pdbx_strand_id
1 'polypeptide(L)'
;YEAAIDEIAAWEVDGQPARPKVIASTATIRRAEHQTYALFCRGLAVFPPQVLEAGDSFFAVERPLAETPGRLYLGVCGMGQRFKSVATRVYTTVLAAAQVMYEKHGAAADPWMTTVGYFNALRELGGMRRMLDDEVVNRVRRADRRGLASRYLNDNDVVELTSRVTSSDIPAVLDRLGVKFTGKKPEKGERYPVDVVLATNMISVGVDVPRLGLMVCSGQPKTTA
;
A
#
# COMPACT_ATOMS: atom_id res chain seq x y z
N TYR A 1 32.70 -4.73 2.85
CA TYR A 1 32.17 -5.71 1.89
C TYR A 1 32.32 -5.15 0.47
N GLU A 2 31.80 -3.97 0.19
CA GLU A 2 31.84 -3.33 -1.13
C GLU A 2 33.27 -3.06 -1.62
N ALA A 3 34.19 -2.63 -0.75
CA ALA A 3 35.59 -2.40 -1.11
C ALA A 3 36.30 -3.71 -1.54
N ALA A 4 35.95 -4.84 -0.93
CA ALA A 4 36.52 -6.14 -1.33
C ALA A 4 35.99 -6.59 -2.70
N ILE A 5 34.69 -6.37 -2.97
CA ILE A 5 34.11 -6.68 -4.27
C ILE A 5 34.73 -5.78 -5.34
N ASP A 6 34.91 -4.51 -5.08
CA ASP A 6 35.50 -3.54 -6.00
C ASP A 6 36.94 -3.91 -6.40
N GLU A 7 37.70 -4.39 -5.43
CA GLU A 7 39.10 -4.83 -5.65
C GLU A 7 39.14 -6.15 -6.43
N ILE A 8 38.32 -7.14 -6.06
CA ILE A 8 38.27 -8.44 -6.77
C ILE A 8 37.75 -8.28 -8.21
N ALA A 9 36.83 -7.34 -8.42
CA ALA A 9 36.25 -7.10 -9.74
C ALA A 9 37.02 -6.07 -10.57
N ALA A 10 38.12 -5.53 -10.07
CA ALA A 10 38.99 -4.65 -10.82
C ALA A 10 39.80 -5.44 -11.87
N TRP A 11 39.99 -4.87 -13.05
CA TRP A 11 40.82 -5.44 -14.12
C TRP A 11 41.61 -4.32 -14.82
N GLU A 12 42.47 -4.70 -15.72
CA GLU A 12 43.29 -3.78 -16.49
C GLU A 12 42.83 -3.78 -17.95
N VAL A 13 42.65 -2.58 -18.53
CA VAL A 13 42.32 -2.39 -19.94
C VAL A 13 43.34 -1.40 -20.49
N ASP A 14 44.11 -1.80 -21.47
CA ASP A 14 45.14 -0.98 -22.17
C ASP A 14 46.12 -0.31 -21.13
N GLY A 15 46.52 -1.03 -20.09
CA GLY A 15 47.43 -0.54 -19.06
C GLY A 15 46.79 0.43 -18.09
N GLN A 16 45.46 0.59 -18.10
CA GLN A 16 44.74 1.45 -17.18
C GLN A 16 43.82 0.61 -16.29
N PRO A 17 43.77 0.90 -14.96
CA PRO A 17 42.89 0.18 -14.06
C PRO A 17 41.42 0.51 -14.38
N ALA A 18 40.65 -0.54 -14.67
CA ALA A 18 39.23 -0.46 -14.89
C ALA A 18 38.48 -1.08 -13.69
N ARG A 19 37.46 -0.39 -13.22
CA ARG A 19 36.60 -0.85 -12.13
C ARG A 19 35.16 -1.03 -12.61
N PRO A 20 34.41 -1.98 -12.05
CA PRO A 20 33.05 -2.24 -12.48
C PRO A 20 32.16 -1.02 -12.25
N LYS A 21 31.25 -0.79 -13.18
CA LYS A 21 30.16 0.17 -13.01
C LYS A 21 29.13 -0.43 -12.06
N VAL A 22 28.79 0.30 -11.01
CA VAL A 22 27.72 -0.09 -10.08
C VAL A 22 26.39 0.46 -10.58
N ILE A 23 25.41 -0.41 -10.77
CA ILE A 23 24.03 -0.06 -11.12
C ILE A 23 23.16 -0.49 -9.97
N ALA A 24 22.49 0.48 -9.32
CA ALA A 24 21.58 0.24 -8.21
C ALA A 24 20.18 0.70 -8.60
N SER A 25 19.16 -0.07 -8.18
CA SER A 25 17.75 0.28 -8.37
C SER A 25 17.06 0.35 -7.01
N THR A 26 16.24 1.36 -6.81
CA THR A 26 15.44 1.54 -5.61
C THR A 26 14.17 2.30 -5.92
N ALA A 27 13.08 1.98 -5.22
CA ALA A 27 11.80 2.66 -5.39
C ALA A 27 11.84 4.10 -4.83
N THR A 28 12.57 4.32 -3.73
CA THR A 28 12.66 5.63 -3.10
C THR A 28 14.05 5.82 -2.51
N ILE A 29 14.72 6.89 -2.89
CA ILE A 29 16.02 7.22 -2.31
C ILE A 29 16.03 8.69 -1.85
N ARG A 30 16.25 8.88 -0.57
CA ARG A 30 16.53 10.20 -0.01
C ARG A 30 18.03 10.33 0.17
N ARG A 31 18.61 11.48 -0.24
CA ARG A 31 20.06 11.74 -0.15
C ARG A 31 20.88 10.67 -0.90
N ALA A 32 20.48 10.38 -2.13
CA ALA A 32 21.12 9.38 -2.98
C ALA A 32 22.64 9.55 -3.05
N GLU A 33 23.12 10.75 -3.28
CA GLU A 33 24.56 11.07 -3.34
C GLU A 33 25.28 10.69 -2.06
N HIS A 34 24.74 11.05 -0.91
CA HIS A 34 25.37 10.74 0.38
C HIS A 34 25.41 9.23 0.64
N GLN A 35 24.32 8.51 0.33
CA GLN A 35 24.27 7.06 0.51
C GLN A 35 25.21 6.34 -0.45
N THR A 36 25.23 6.72 -1.70
CA THR A 36 26.12 6.13 -2.72
C THR A 36 27.58 6.40 -2.40
N TYR A 37 27.90 7.61 -1.98
CA TYR A 37 29.28 7.94 -1.59
C TYR A 37 29.71 7.16 -0.34
N ALA A 38 28.83 7.01 0.65
CA ALA A 38 29.13 6.25 1.86
C ALA A 38 29.35 4.75 1.61
N LEU A 39 28.68 4.17 0.61
CA LEU A 39 28.81 2.76 0.27
C LEU A 39 29.97 2.48 -0.70
N PHE A 40 30.12 3.31 -1.75
CA PHE A 40 30.97 3.01 -2.89
C PHE A 40 32.13 3.98 -3.05
N CYS A 41 32.20 5.07 -2.27
CA CYS A 41 33.18 6.17 -2.43
C CYS A 41 33.20 6.74 -3.86
N ARG A 42 32.08 6.76 -4.56
CA ARG A 42 31.95 7.17 -5.96
C ARG A 42 30.87 8.23 -6.14
N GLY A 43 31.00 9.01 -7.21
CA GLY A 43 29.95 9.92 -7.66
C GLY A 43 28.73 9.15 -8.17
N LEU A 44 27.58 9.81 -8.15
CA LEU A 44 26.29 9.27 -8.57
C LEU A 44 25.78 9.99 -9.81
N ALA A 45 25.26 9.23 -10.77
CA ALA A 45 24.36 9.72 -11.79
C ALA A 45 22.97 9.10 -11.55
N VAL A 46 21.97 9.94 -11.32
CA VAL A 46 20.59 9.50 -11.14
C VAL A 46 19.93 9.32 -12.49
N PHE A 47 19.30 8.17 -12.70
CA PHE A 47 18.55 7.86 -13.91
C PHE A 47 17.19 7.27 -13.53
N PRO A 48 16.09 7.68 -14.17
CA PRO A 48 16.01 8.71 -15.22
C PRO A 48 16.28 10.11 -14.66
N PRO A 49 16.70 11.07 -15.51
CA PRO A 49 16.85 12.45 -15.11
C PRO A 49 15.49 13.05 -14.74
N GLN A 50 15.50 14.19 -14.04
CA GLN A 50 14.29 14.94 -13.76
C GLN A 50 13.59 15.35 -15.05
N VAL A 51 12.28 15.21 -15.07
CA VAL A 51 11.42 15.57 -16.21
C VAL A 51 10.77 16.94 -15.98
N LEU A 52 10.41 17.63 -17.05
CA LEU A 52 9.69 18.91 -16.99
C LEU A 52 8.20 18.70 -16.73
N GLU A 53 7.63 17.61 -17.25
CA GLU A 53 6.24 17.25 -17.10
C GLU A 53 6.10 15.88 -16.42
N ALA A 54 5.29 15.82 -15.37
CA ALA A 54 5.10 14.57 -14.61
C ALA A 54 4.43 13.47 -15.44
N GLY A 55 3.64 13.83 -16.44
CA GLY A 55 2.93 12.90 -17.32
C GLY A 55 3.77 12.29 -18.45
N ASP A 56 4.98 12.82 -18.68
CA ASP A 56 5.89 12.34 -19.72
C ASP A 56 7.30 12.16 -19.17
N SER A 57 7.65 10.95 -18.84
CA SER A 57 8.99 10.58 -18.37
C SER A 57 9.64 9.55 -19.29
N PHE A 58 10.94 9.30 -19.12
CA PHE A 58 11.66 8.32 -19.94
C PHE A 58 11.00 6.93 -19.94
N PHE A 59 10.40 6.50 -18.84
CA PHE A 59 9.81 5.16 -18.71
C PHE A 59 8.28 5.14 -18.75
N ALA A 60 7.63 6.27 -18.59
CA ALA A 60 6.18 6.30 -18.42
C ALA A 60 5.56 7.53 -19.08
N VAL A 61 4.49 7.30 -19.80
CA VAL A 61 3.65 8.33 -20.40
C VAL A 61 2.25 8.20 -19.80
N GLU A 62 1.63 9.32 -19.47
CA GLU A 62 0.25 9.33 -18.99
C GLU A 62 -0.71 8.89 -20.10
N ARG A 63 -1.53 7.90 -19.79
CA ARG A 63 -2.57 7.45 -20.73
C ARG A 63 -3.83 8.31 -20.59
N PRO A 64 -4.49 8.65 -21.70
CA PRO A 64 -5.78 9.34 -21.67
C PRO A 64 -6.81 8.55 -20.84
N LEU A 65 -7.59 9.24 -20.01
CA LEU A 65 -8.65 8.63 -19.20
C LEU A 65 -9.72 7.90 -20.03
N ALA A 66 -9.87 8.27 -21.31
CA ALA A 66 -10.76 7.57 -22.24
C ALA A 66 -10.29 6.15 -22.61
N GLU A 67 -8.98 5.90 -22.56
CA GLU A 67 -8.39 4.60 -22.86
C GLU A 67 -8.25 3.73 -21.63
N THR A 68 -7.88 4.33 -20.51
CA THR A 68 -7.66 3.60 -19.25
C THR A 68 -8.20 4.40 -18.08
N PRO A 69 -9.15 3.84 -17.30
CA PRO A 69 -9.65 4.51 -16.10
C PRO A 69 -8.52 4.85 -15.14
N GLY A 70 -8.46 6.10 -14.70
CA GLY A 70 -7.48 6.56 -13.74
C GLY A 70 -7.90 6.27 -12.30
N ARG A 71 -7.04 6.67 -11.36
CA ARG A 71 -7.33 6.60 -9.93
C ARG A 71 -8.29 7.73 -9.54
N LEU A 72 -9.39 7.38 -8.87
CA LEU A 72 -10.35 8.36 -8.35
C LEU A 72 -9.95 8.78 -6.94
N TYR A 73 -9.79 10.08 -6.71
CA TYR A 73 -9.58 10.68 -5.40
C TYR A 73 -10.86 11.35 -4.93
N LEU A 74 -11.38 10.92 -3.78
CA LEU A 74 -12.59 11.45 -3.18
C LEU A 74 -12.28 12.08 -1.83
N GLY A 75 -12.44 13.39 -1.69
CA GLY A 75 -12.32 14.11 -0.43
C GLY A 75 -13.61 13.98 0.40
N VAL A 76 -13.49 13.49 1.63
CA VAL A 76 -14.61 13.43 2.58
C VAL A 76 -14.35 14.40 3.72
N CYS A 77 -15.15 15.46 3.81
CA CYS A 77 -15.09 16.44 4.88
C CYS A 77 -16.33 16.34 5.77
N GLY A 78 -16.14 16.07 7.04
CA GLY A 78 -17.20 16.01 8.04
C GLY A 78 -17.30 17.29 8.84
N MET A 79 -17.77 18.40 8.26
CA MET A 79 -17.89 19.69 8.94
C MET A 79 -18.72 19.55 10.23
N GLY A 80 -18.18 20.04 11.34
CA GLY A 80 -18.85 19.99 12.64
C GLY A 80 -18.94 18.60 13.29
N GLN A 81 -18.40 17.57 12.64
CA GLN A 81 -18.41 16.19 13.17
C GLN A 81 -17.05 15.79 13.76
N ARG A 82 -17.06 14.96 14.77
CA ARG A 82 -15.82 14.37 15.30
C ARG A 82 -15.22 13.41 14.28
N PHE A 83 -13.91 13.44 14.12
CA PHE A 83 -13.17 12.53 13.22
C PHE A 83 -13.60 11.07 13.38
N LYS A 84 -13.73 10.59 14.62
CA LYS A 84 -14.20 9.25 14.94
C LYS A 84 -15.53 8.91 14.23
N SER A 85 -16.51 9.80 14.30
CA SER A 85 -17.84 9.58 13.70
C SER A 85 -17.78 9.53 12.18
N VAL A 86 -16.96 10.38 11.58
CA VAL A 86 -16.76 10.41 10.11
C VAL A 86 -16.04 9.14 9.66
N ALA A 87 -14.93 8.78 10.30
CA ALA A 87 -14.16 7.58 10.00
C ALA A 87 -15.02 6.31 10.10
N THR A 88 -15.78 6.15 11.21
CA THR A 88 -16.68 5.01 11.37
C THR A 88 -17.68 4.91 10.21
N ARG A 89 -18.25 6.03 9.76
CA ARG A 89 -19.19 6.04 8.63
C ARG A 89 -18.51 5.69 7.32
N VAL A 90 -17.33 6.26 7.06
CA VAL A 90 -16.56 5.99 5.83
C VAL A 90 -16.22 4.51 5.74
N TYR A 91 -15.59 3.94 6.77
CA TYR A 91 -15.25 2.52 6.76
C TYR A 91 -16.47 1.61 6.65
N THR A 92 -17.55 1.91 7.36
CA THR A 92 -18.81 1.17 7.23
C THR A 92 -19.33 1.20 5.79
N THR A 93 -19.32 2.39 5.17
CA THR A 93 -19.85 2.57 3.82
C THR A 93 -19.00 1.87 2.77
N VAL A 94 -17.67 2.03 2.81
CA VAL A 94 -16.79 1.42 1.80
C VAL A 94 -16.78 -0.10 1.89
N LEU A 95 -16.79 -0.67 3.09
CA LEU A 95 -16.84 -2.12 3.31
C LEU A 95 -18.18 -2.73 2.85
N ALA A 96 -19.30 -2.08 3.17
CA ALA A 96 -20.61 -2.52 2.73
C ALA A 96 -20.82 -2.30 1.21
N ALA A 97 -20.34 -1.21 0.66
CA ALA A 97 -20.40 -0.94 -0.78
C ALA A 97 -19.56 -1.94 -1.58
N ALA A 98 -18.39 -2.33 -1.08
CA ALA A 98 -17.58 -3.38 -1.69
C ALA A 98 -18.35 -4.71 -1.76
N GLN A 99 -19.12 -5.04 -0.72
CA GLN A 99 -19.97 -6.23 -0.71
C GLN A 99 -21.08 -6.13 -1.78
N VAL A 100 -21.75 -4.98 -1.90
CA VAL A 100 -22.73 -4.74 -2.98
C VAL A 100 -22.11 -4.94 -4.36
N MET A 101 -20.89 -4.40 -4.55
CA MET A 101 -20.17 -4.57 -5.81
C MET A 101 -19.82 -6.03 -6.08
N TYR A 102 -19.42 -6.76 -5.05
CA TYR A 102 -19.12 -8.18 -5.19
C TYR A 102 -20.38 -9.01 -5.54
N GLU A 103 -21.51 -8.76 -4.91
CA GLU A 103 -22.78 -9.41 -5.22
C GLU A 103 -23.23 -9.14 -6.66
N LYS A 104 -22.91 -7.96 -7.18
CA LYS A 104 -23.30 -7.55 -8.54
C LYS A 104 -22.30 -7.99 -9.62
N HIS A 105 -20.99 -7.99 -9.33
CA HIS A 105 -19.93 -8.16 -10.33
C HIS A 105 -19.02 -9.38 -10.05
N GLY A 106 -19.23 -10.10 -8.96
CA GLY A 106 -18.45 -11.27 -8.60
C GLY A 106 -16.95 -10.96 -8.42
N ALA A 107 -16.11 -11.87 -8.91
CA ALA A 107 -14.65 -11.77 -8.75
C ALA A 107 -14.01 -10.48 -9.31
N ALA A 108 -14.68 -9.79 -10.22
CA ALA A 108 -14.18 -8.48 -10.72
C ALA A 108 -14.14 -7.41 -9.62
N ALA A 109 -14.90 -7.57 -8.54
CA ALA A 109 -14.91 -6.66 -7.40
C ALA A 109 -13.81 -6.98 -6.36
N ASP A 110 -13.03 -8.05 -6.52
CA ASP A 110 -11.97 -8.44 -5.58
C ASP A 110 -11.02 -7.29 -5.19
N PRO A 111 -10.57 -6.39 -6.10
CA PRO A 111 -9.68 -5.29 -5.73
C PRO A 111 -10.26 -4.33 -4.67
N TRP A 112 -11.57 -4.23 -4.55
CA TRP A 112 -12.24 -3.36 -3.57
C TRP A 112 -12.64 -4.08 -2.29
N MET A 113 -12.49 -5.42 -2.23
CA MET A 113 -12.88 -6.21 -1.07
C MET A 113 -11.95 -6.04 0.13
N THR A 114 -10.70 -5.63 -0.08
CA THR A 114 -9.76 -5.25 0.99
C THR A 114 -9.65 -3.74 1.08
N THR A 115 -10.01 -3.16 2.22
CA THR A 115 -9.86 -1.72 2.47
C THR A 115 -8.51 -1.45 3.13
N VAL A 116 -7.68 -0.64 2.48
CA VAL A 116 -6.42 -0.17 3.05
C VAL A 116 -6.66 1.12 3.82
N GLY A 117 -6.41 1.13 5.11
CA GLY A 117 -6.43 2.32 5.95
C GLY A 117 -5.03 2.88 6.14
N TYR A 118 -4.75 4.10 5.68
CA TYR A 118 -3.47 4.76 5.88
C TYR A 118 -3.56 5.82 6.98
N PHE A 119 -2.57 5.80 7.89
CA PHE A 119 -2.49 6.68 9.05
C PHE A 119 -1.11 7.32 9.19
N ASN A 120 -1.08 8.56 9.63
CA ASN A 120 0.16 9.30 9.86
C ASN A 120 0.90 8.89 11.15
N ALA A 121 0.20 8.24 12.08
CA ALA A 121 0.76 7.85 13.36
C ALA A 121 0.16 6.54 13.88
N LEU A 122 0.96 5.77 14.61
CA LEU A 122 0.52 4.53 15.28
C LEU A 122 -0.63 4.74 16.26
N ARG A 123 -0.69 5.92 16.91
CA ARG A 123 -1.78 6.27 17.82
C ARG A 123 -3.13 6.37 17.10
N GLU A 124 -3.14 6.99 15.92
CA GLU A 124 -4.35 7.12 15.08
C GLU A 124 -4.79 5.76 14.57
N LEU A 125 -3.84 4.94 14.11
CA LEU A 125 -4.08 3.57 13.68
C LEU A 125 -4.68 2.73 14.80
N GLY A 126 -4.11 2.74 16.01
CA GLY A 126 -4.64 2.02 17.15
C GLY A 126 -6.03 2.49 17.58
N GLY A 127 -6.32 3.78 17.41
CA GLY A 127 -7.68 4.33 17.58
C GLY A 127 -8.66 3.76 16.57
N MET A 128 -8.25 3.63 15.29
CA MET A 128 -9.07 3.05 14.23
C MET A 128 -9.27 1.54 14.43
N ARG A 129 -8.25 0.81 14.87
CA ARG A 129 -8.37 -0.61 15.19
C ARG A 129 -9.50 -0.86 16.21
N ARG A 130 -9.53 -0.11 17.30
CA ARG A 130 -10.60 -0.21 18.29
C ARG A 130 -11.97 0.15 17.70
N MET A 131 -12.05 1.17 16.85
CA MET A 131 -13.31 1.54 16.20
C MET A 131 -13.82 0.45 15.25
N LEU A 132 -12.92 -0.25 14.56
CA LEU A 132 -13.28 -1.39 13.73
C LEU A 132 -13.94 -2.48 14.58
N ASP A 133 -13.28 -2.87 15.68
CA ASP A 133 -13.75 -3.93 16.56
C ASP A 133 -15.07 -3.57 17.26
N ASP A 134 -15.18 -2.36 17.80
CA ASP A 134 -16.32 -1.93 18.62
C ASP A 134 -17.55 -1.54 17.80
N GLU A 135 -17.34 -0.77 16.70
CA GLU A 135 -18.45 -0.10 16.02
C GLU A 135 -18.62 -0.53 14.55
N VAL A 136 -17.53 -0.53 13.76
CA VAL A 136 -17.63 -0.71 12.30
C VAL A 136 -18.13 -2.11 11.96
N VAL A 137 -17.58 -3.15 12.58
CA VAL A 137 -17.99 -4.55 12.38
C VAL A 137 -19.50 -4.71 12.60
N ASN A 138 -20.03 -4.16 13.69
CA ASN A 138 -21.45 -4.24 14.01
C ASN A 138 -22.34 -3.46 13.04
N ARG A 139 -21.84 -2.32 12.53
CA ARG A 139 -22.57 -1.48 11.56
C ARG A 139 -22.58 -2.11 10.18
N VAL A 140 -21.48 -2.71 9.74
CA VAL A 140 -21.35 -3.41 8.44
C VAL A 140 -22.24 -4.65 8.45
N ARG A 141 -22.29 -5.40 9.54
CA ARG A 141 -23.17 -6.56 9.70
C ARG A 141 -24.67 -6.22 9.57
N ARG A 142 -25.04 -4.97 9.83
CA ARG A 142 -26.43 -4.46 9.77
C ARG A 142 -26.61 -3.43 8.66
N ALA A 143 -25.76 -3.42 7.65
CA ALA A 143 -25.79 -2.42 6.58
C ALA A 143 -27.02 -2.56 5.68
N ASP A 144 -27.62 -3.75 5.61
CA ASP A 144 -28.88 -4.02 4.94
C ASP A 144 -30.02 -3.10 5.37
N ARG A 145 -30.06 -2.72 6.66
CA ARG A 145 -31.04 -1.76 7.18
C ARG A 145 -30.91 -0.35 6.58
N ARG A 146 -29.85 -0.09 5.84
CA ARG A 146 -29.56 1.19 5.19
C ARG A 146 -29.50 1.08 3.67
N GLY A 147 -29.98 -0.03 3.11
CA GLY A 147 -29.97 -0.27 1.66
C GLY A 147 -28.60 -0.66 1.09
N LEU A 148 -27.67 -1.11 1.94
CA LEU A 148 -26.37 -1.67 1.54
C LEU A 148 -26.35 -3.16 1.84
N ALA A 149 -25.39 -3.90 1.30
CA ALA A 149 -25.22 -5.31 1.64
C ALA A 149 -24.57 -5.50 3.00
N SER A 150 -25.08 -6.45 3.77
CA SER A 150 -24.44 -6.88 5.00
C SER A 150 -23.18 -7.70 4.70
N ARG A 151 -22.10 -7.44 5.45
CA ARG A 151 -20.85 -8.20 5.34
C ARG A 151 -20.41 -8.67 6.72
N TYR A 152 -19.98 -9.90 6.79
CA TYR A 152 -19.39 -10.45 8.01
C TYR A 152 -17.87 -10.23 7.97
N LEU A 153 -17.34 -9.56 8.98
CA LEU A 153 -15.93 -9.30 9.18
C LEU A 153 -15.48 -10.07 10.42
N ASN A 154 -14.34 -10.76 10.33
CA ASN A 154 -13.72 -11.42 11.47
C ASN A 154 -12.57 -10.56 12.01
N ASP A 155 -12.30 -10.63 13.31
CA ASP A 155 -11.18 -9.93 13.95
C ASP A 155 -9.82 -10.35 13.36
N ASN A 156 -9.71 -11.62 12.96
CA ASN A 156 -8.50 -12.18 12.32
C ASN A 156 -8.27 -11.65 10.89
N ASP A 157 -9.27 -11.04 10.27
CA ASP A 157 -9.19 -10.54 8.89
C ASP A 157 -8.87 -9.03 8.84
N VAL A 158 -8.55 -8.45 10.00
CA VAL A 158 -7.98 -7.11 10.14
C VAL A 158 -6.49 -7.23 10.46
N VAL A 159 -5.65 -6.75 9.56
CA VAL A 159 -4.19 -6.86 9.64
C VAL A 159 -3.57 -5.48 9.84
N GLU A 160 -2.51 -5.40 10.63
CA GLU A 160 -1.71 -4.18 10.77
C GLU A 160 -0.39 -4.32 10.00
N LEU A 161 -0.03 -3.30 9.24
CA LEU A 161 1.25 -3.18 8.55
C LEU A 161 1.96 -1.92 9.02
N THR A 162 2.73 -2.07 10.08
CA THR A 162 3.39 -0.97 10.79
C THR A 162 4.84 -1.34 11.12
N SER A 163 5.61 -0.38 11.60
CA SER A 163 6.98 -0.61 12.09
C SER A 163 7.10 -1.58 13.30
N ARG A 164 5.96 -2.05 13.82
CA ARG A 164 5.92 -3.08 14.87
C ARG A 164 5.97 -4.49 14.31
N VAL A 165 5.66 -4.65 13.02
CA VAL A 165 5.77 -5.93 12.34
C VAL A 165 7.25 -6.22 12.12
N THR A 166 7.70 -7.39 12.53
CA THR A 166 9.11 -7.78 12.34
C THR A 166 9.40 -8.03 10.87
N SER A 167 10.63 -7.80 10.43
CA SER A 167 11.02 -8.01 9.03
C SER A 167 10.77 -9.45 8.55
N SER A 168 10.82 -10.42 9.47
CA SER A 168 10.52 -11.83 9.20
C SER A 168 9.04 -12.10 8.92
N ASP A 169 8.13 -11.27 9.47
CA ASP A 169 6.68 -11.48 9.37
C ASP A 169 6.07 -10.75 8.17
N ILE A 170 6.77 -9.74 7.64
CA ILE A 170 6.30 -8.97 6.48
C ILE A 170 5.93 -9.87 5.29
N PRO A 171 6.76 -10.86 4.85
CA PRO A 171 6.38 -11.73 3.74
C PRO A 171 5.08 -12.48 3.99
N ALA A 172 4.86 -12.99 5.20
CA ALA A 172 3.64 -13.70 5.55
C ALA A 172 2.39 -12.81 5.52
N VAL A 173 2.54 -11.52 5.87
CA VAL A 173 1.48 -10.52 5.75
C VAL A 173 1.20 -10.20 4.29
N LEU A 174 2.22 -10.03 3.45
CA LEU A 174 2.07 -9.77 2.02
C LEU A 174 1.42 -10.94 1.29
N ASP A 175 1.83 -12.16 1.57
CA ASP A 175 1.21 -13.39 1.05
C ASP A 175 -0.27 -13.43 1.40
N ARG A 176 -0.61 -13.08 2.64
CA ARG A 176 -1.99 -13.03 3.09
C ARG A 176 -2.80 -11.95 2.37
N LEU A 177 -2.22 -10.79 2.10
CA LEU A 177 -2.87 -9.72 1.32
C LEU A 177 -3.10 -10.12 -0.14
N GLY A 178 -2.30 -11.06 -0.67
CA GLY A 178 -2.49 -11.65 -2.00
C GLY A 178 -3.67 -12.61 -2.11
N VAL A 179 -4.25 -13.08 -1.00
CA VAL A 179 -5.40 -14.00 -1.02
C VAL A 179 -6.64 -13.31 -1.54
N LYS A 180 -7.20 -13.82 -2.63
CA LYS A 180 -8.38 -13.25 -3.30
C LYS A 180 -9.67 -13.56 -2.54
N PHE A 181 -10.60 -12.63 -2.62
CA PHE A 181 -11.96 -12.84 -2.10
C PHE A 181 -12.77 -13.69 -3.08
N THR A 182 -13.21 -14.85 -2.64
CA THR A 182 -13.96 -15.81 -3.48
C THR A 182 -15.45 -15.86 -3.16
N GLY A 183 -15.90 -15.16 -2.12
CA GLY A 183 -17.28 -15.24 -1.60
C GLY A 183 -17.62 -16.54 -0.93
N LYS A 184 -16.70 -17.50 -0.91
CA LYS A 184 -16.89 -18.81 -0.27
C LYS A 184 -16.06 -18.88 1.01
N LYS A 185 -16.53 -19.68 1.95
CA LYS A 185 -15.74 -20.00 3.13
C LYS A 185 -14.51 -20.80 2.69
N PRO A 186 -13.29 -20.40 3.07
CA PRO A 186 -12.09 -21.16 2.77
C PRO A 186 -12.17 -22.60 3.29
N GLU A 187 -11.53 -23.51 2.60
CA GLU A 187 -11.41 -24.90 3.04
C GLU A 187 -10.52 -25.02 4.29
N LYS A 188 -10.56 -26.16 4.94
CA LYS A 188 -9.75 -26.39 6.15
C LYS A 188 -8.26 -26.32 5.80
N GLY A 189 -7.58 -25.29 6.35
CA GLY A 189 -6.17 -25.03 6.08
C GLY A 189 -5.90 -23.87 5.13
N GLU A 190 -6.89 -23.38 4.40
CA GLU A 190 -6.78 -22.17 3.60
C GLU A 190 -6.89 -20.91 4.45
N ARG A 191 -6.24 -19.85 3.99
CA ARG A 191 -6.27 -18.53 4.66
C ARG A 191 -7.47 -17.73 4.19
N TYR A 192 -8.12 -17.05 5.12
CA TYR A 192 -9.14 -16.05 4.80
C TYR A 192 -8.50 -14.83 4.14
N PRO A 193 -9.15 -14.22 3.12
CA PRO A 193 -8.74 -12.94 2.58
C PRO A 193 -8.82 -11.87 3.67
N VAL A 194 -7.96 -10.86 3.56
CA VAL A 194 -7.95 -9.72 4.49
C VAL A 194 -9.05 -8.76 4.13
N ASP A 195 -9.89 -8.39 5.10
CA ASP A 195 -10.95 -7.39 4.93
C ASP A 195 -10.43 -5.96 5.08
N VAL A 196 -9.59 -5.73 6.07
CA VAL A 196 -9.00 -4.42 6.34
C VAL A 196 -7.52 -4.54 6.66
N VAL A 197 -6.71 -3.73 6.02
CA VAL A 197 -5.31 -3.51 6.37
C VAL A 197 -5.17 -2.11 6.95
N LEU A 198 -4.63 -1.98 8.14
CA LEU A 198 -4.29 -0.71 8.76
C LEU A 198 -2.79 -0.49 8.64
N ALA A 199 -2.37 0.56 7.97
CA ALA A 199 -0.97 0.81 7.68
C ALA A 199 -0.53 2.23 8.02
N THR A 200 0.76 2.35 8.29
CA THR A 200 1.48 3.63 8.32
C THR A 200 2.46 3.68 7.14
N ASN A 201 3.49 4.49 7.19
CA ASN A 201 4.48 4.65 6.12
C ASN A 201 5.10 3.33 5.59
N MET A 202 4.93 2.22 6.30
CA MET A 202 5.43 0.92 5.83
C MET A 202 4.82 0.49 4.49
N ILE A 203 3.57 0.91 4.20
CA ILE A 203 2.93 0.56 2.92
C ILE A 203 3.53 1.28 1.72
N SER A 204 4.23 2.41 1.95
CA SER A 204 4.91 3.17 0.89
C SER A 204 6.29 2.62 0.52
N VAL A 205 6.77 1.61 1.24
CA VAL A 205 8.12 1.05 1.07
C VAL A 205 8.02 -0.38 0.54
N GLY A 206 7.90 -0.51 -0.79
CA GLY A 206 8.05 -1.79 -1.48
C GLY A 206 6.92 -2.80 -1.28
N VAL A 207 5.72 -2.37 -0.89
CA VAL A 207 4.53 -3.23 -0.87
C VAL A 207 3.88 -3.22 -2.24
N ASP A 208 4.06 -4.29 -3.00
CA ASP A 208 3.42 -4.50 -4.29
C ASP A 208 2.38 -5.63 -4.20
N VAL A 209 1.14 -5.25 -3.98
CA VAL A 209 -0.01 -6.17 -3.95
C VAL A 209 -1.04 -5.69 -4.97
N PRO A 210 -1.05 -6.26 -6.19
CA PRO A 210 -1.83 -5.74 -7.32
C PRO A 210 -3.34 -5.67 -7.10
N ARG A 211 -3.87 -6.45 -6.16
CA ARG A 211 -5.31 -6.51 -5.90
C ARG A 211 -5.84 -5.43 -4.94
N LEU A 212 -5.02 -4.54 -4.40
CA LEU A 212 -5.47 -3.51 -3.46
C LEU A 212 -5.97 -2.27 -4.22
N GLY A 213 -7.26 -2.22 -4.50
CA GLY A 213 -7.92 -1.15 -5.27
C GLY A 213 -8.58 -0.04 -4.45
N LEU A 214 -8.68 -0.17 -3.12
CA LEU A 214 -9.40 0.77 -2.25
C LEU A 214 -8.53 1.22 -1.07
N MET A 215 -8.29 2.53 -0.96
CA MET A 215 -7.54 3.11 0.15
C MET A 215 -8.31 4.26 0.81
N VAL A 216 -8.28 4.30 2.12
CA VAL A 216 -8.80 5.39 2.95
C VAL A 216 -7.64 6.06 3.67
N CYS A 217 -7.26 7.26 3.23
CA CYS A 217 -6.24 8.06 3.91
C CYS A 217 -6.88 8.89 5.02
N SER A 218 -6.42 8.69 6.25
CA SER A 218 -6.90 9.41 7.43
C SER A 218 -6.04 10.65 7.67
N GLY A 219 -6.58 11.80 7.27
CA GLY A 219 -5.85 13.07 7.26
C GLY A 219 -4.92 13.23 6.05
N GLN A 220 -4.22 14.34 6.01
CA GLN A 220 -3.25 14.61 4.95
C GLN A 220 -1.93 13.88 5.23
N PRO A 221 -1.37 13.13 4.27
CA PRO A 221 -0.04 12.55 4.40
C PRO A 221 0.99 13.64 4.70
N LYS A 222 1.97 13.33 5.57
CA LYS A 222 3.00 14.30 6.00
C LYS A 222 4.00 14.63 4.89
N THR A 223 4.16 13.73 3.95
CA THR A 223 5.04 13.88 2.79
C THR A 223 4.31 13.46 1.54
N THR A 224 4.53 14.20 0.46
CA THR A 224 4.25 13.71 -0.89
C THR A 224 5.28 12.64 -1.19
N ALA A 225 4.86 11.39 -1.33
CA ALA A 225 5.73 10.32 -1.80
C ALA A 225 5.66 10.26 -3.31
#